data_2a813c7401d1b30a4dcb583bb8d54993
#
_entry.id   2a813c7401d1b30a4dcb583bb8d54993
#
_cell.length_a   1.000
_cell.length_b   1.000
_cell.length_c   1.000
_cell.angle_alpha   90.00
_cell.angle_beta   90.00
_cell.angle_gamma   90.00
#
_symmetry.space_group_name_H-M   'P 1'
#
loop_
_entity.id
_entity.type
_entity.pdbx_description
1 polymer ?
#
loop_
_entity_poly.entity_id
_entity_poly.type
_entity_poly.pdbx_seq_one_letter_code
_entity_poly.pdbx_strand_id
1 'polypeptide(L)'
;MGIDMDIEGMNWMDNRLELNFDTTYRCPLQCPKCMRQYYAKRGVPVDGHDTSLEDFDKITNWFTDIRFCGQVSDPTAHPQFHQMLEVCKEKKLRVKVHNAASHRPMQWYKKAFQIYPEAEWEFGLDGLPKDSHKYRVNQDGEKLWNVMQWAR
;
A
#
# COMPACT_ATOMS: atom_id res chain seq x y z
N MET A 1 -41.34 -1.75 -1.52
CA MET A 1 -40.90 -1.08 -2.76
C MET A 1 -39.48 -1.53 -3.03
N GLY A 2 -39.32 -2.53 -3.91
CA GLY A 2 -38.00 -2.96 -4.39
C GLY A 2 -37.49 -1.91 -5.36
N ILE A 3 -36.25 -1.47 -5.18
CA ILE A 3 -35.54 -0.69 -6.19
C ILE A 3 -35.07 -1.72 -7.22
N ASP A 4 -35.81 -1.87 -8.31
CA ASP A 4 -35.32 -2.54 -9.50
C ASP A 4 -34.23 -1.64 -10.08
N MET A 5 -32.97 -1.96 -9.79
CA MET A 5 -31.85 -1.36 -10.51
C MET A 5 -31.78 -2.07 -11.85
N ASP A 6 -32.13 -1.31 -12.90
CA ASP A 6 -32.01 -1.72 -14.28
C ASP A 6 -30.52 -1.96 -14.62
N ILE A 7 -30.08 -3.21 -14.57
CA ILE A 7 -28.70 -3.64 -14.78
C ILE A 7 -28.39 -3.81 -16.29
N GLU A 8 -29.39 -3.66 -17.15
CA GLU A 8 -29.24 -3.89 -18.60
C GLU A 8 -28.47 -2.81 -19.37
N GLY A 9 -28.15 -1.68 -18.73
CA GLY A 9 -27.35 -0.60 -19.34
C GLY A 9 -25.89 -0.51 -18.87
N MET A 10 -25.46 -1.32 -17.91
CA MET A 10 -24.09 -1.29 -17.43
C MET A 10 -23.16 -2.04 -18.37
N ASN A 11 -22.30 -1.32 -19.05
CA ASN A 11 -21.21 -1.89 -19.84
C ASN A 11 -20.20 -2.59 -18.93
N TRP A 12 -20.36 -3.89 -18.73
CA TRP A 12 -19.52 -4.74 -17.87
C TRP A 12 -18.04 -4.75 -18.29
N MET A 13 -17.71 -4.25 -19.49
CA MET A 13 -16.31 -4.14 -19.95
C MET A 13 -15.55 -2.99 -19.28
N ASP A 14 -16.22 -2.09 -18.59
CA ASP A 14 -15.60 -0.95 -17.88
C ASP A 14 -15.69 -1.08 -16.35
N ASN A 15 -16.19 -2.19 -15.84
CA ASN A 15 -16.34 -2.46 -14.41
C ASN A 15 -15.00 -2.87 -13.80
N ARG A 16 -14.15 -1.85 -13.59
CA ARG A 16 -12.95 -1.98 -12.80
C ARG A 16 -13.34 -2.00 -11.32
N LEU A 17 -13.20 -3.15 -10.69
CA LEU A 17 -13.38 -3.28 -9.26
C LEU A 17 -12.03 -3.06 -8.57
N GLU A 18 -11.85 -1.88 -7.98
CA GLU A 18 -10.66 -1.53 -7.22
C GLU A 18 -10.84 -1.84 -5.74
N LEU A 19 -9.89 -2.56 -5.16
CA LEU A 19 -9.77 -2.76 -3.73
C LEU A 19 -8.69 -1.85 -3.15
N ASN A 20 -9.08 -0.92 -2.28
CA ASN A 20 -8.16 -0.20 -1.40
C ASN A 20 -7.95 -1.04 -0.15
N PHE A 21 -6.70 -1.48 0.10
CA PHE A 21 -6.45 -2.50 1.11
C PHE A 21 -5.27 -2.17 2.02
N ASP A 22 -5.58 -2.06 3.31
CA ASP A 22 -4.60 -2.05 4.40
C ASP A 22 -4.25 -3.49 4.76
N THR A 23 -3.22 -4.06 4.12
CA THR A 23 -2.82 -5.47 4.30
C THR A 23 -2.11 -5.75 5.62
N THR A 24 -1.73 -4.71 6.35
CA THR A 24 -1.00 -4.79 7.62
C THR A 24 -1.44 -3.65 8.55
N TYR A 25 -1.27 -3.84 9.84
CA TYR A 25 -1.44 -2.77 10.84
C TYR A 25 -0.14 -2.04 11.16
N ARG A 26 0.96 -2.42 10.51
CA ARG A 26 2.32 -1.94 10.83
C ARG A 26 2.67 -0.68 10.06
N CYS A 27 3.33 0.24 10.75
CA CYS A 27 3.99 1.39 10.14
C CYS A 27 5.12 1.85 11.05
N PRO A 28 6.36 2.00 10.55
CA PRO A 28 7.48 2.48 11.36
C PRO A 28 7.48 4.00 11.55
N LEU A 29 6.61 4.73 10.83
CA LEU A 29 6.55 6.18 10.89
C LEU A 29 5.71 6.68 12.08
N GLN A 30 6.02 7.89 12.52
CA GLN A 30 5.32 8.59 13.61
C GLN A 30 4.79 9.95 13.16
N CYS A 31 4.15 10.02 12.00
CA CYS A 31 3.60 11.25 11.44
C CYS A 31 2.62 11.91 12.43
N PRO A 32 2.81 13.18 12.85
CA PRO A 32 2.10 13.78 13.98
C PRO A 32 0.58 13.88 13.82
N LYS A 33 0.08 13.93 12.59
CA LYS A 33 -1.37 13.97 12.27
C LYS A 33 -1.98 12.61 11.92
N CYS A 34 -1.18 11.53 11.98
CA CYS A 34 -1.69 10.18 11.74
C CYS A 34 -2.56 9.70 12.92
N MET A 35 -3.63 8.97 12.62
CA MET A 35 -4.50 8.35 13.63
C MET A 35 -3.72 7.45 14.59
N ARG A 36 -2.62 6.82 14.15
CA ARG A 36 -1.73 6.05 15.03
C ARG A 36 -1.23 6.89 16.21
N GLN A 37 -0.85 8.16 15.98
CA GLN A 37 -0.39 9.06 17.06
C GLN A 37 -1.54 9.49 17.98
N TYR A 38 -2.74 9.59 17.44
CA TYR A 38 -3.94 9.82 18.23
C TYR A 38 -4.20 8.64 19.19
N TYR A 39 -4.11 7.41 18.69
CA TYR A 39 -4.24 6.20 19.52
C TYR A 39 -3.10 6.09 20.55
N ALA A 40 -1.84 6.27 20.11
CA ALA A 40 -0.68 6.20 20.99
C ALA A 40 -0.77 7.17 22.16
N LYS A 41 -1.21 8.42 21.93
CA LYS A 41 -1.41 9.43 22.99
C LYS A 41 -2.46 9.05 24.03
N ARG A 42 -3.34 8.12 23.70
CA ARG A 42 -4.41 7.61 24.57
C ARG A 42 -4.10 6.25 25.17
N GLY A 43 -2.91 5.72 24.91
CA GLY A 43 -2.54 4.36 25.33
C GLY A 43 -3.37 3.27 24.67
N VAL A 44 -4.00 3.57 23.53
CA VAL A 44 -4.79 2.61 22.74
C VAL A 44 -3.89 2.03 21.66
N PRO A 45 -3.74 0.70 21.58
CA PRO A 45 -2.98 0.08 20.50
C PRO A 45 -3.72 0.28 19.17
N VAL A 46 -2.96 0.29 18.07
CA VAL A 46 -3.54 0.17 16.74
C VAL A 46 -4.03 -1.27 16.60
N ASP A 47 -5.33 -1.42 16.45
CA ASP A 47 -5.95 -2.73 16.25
C ASP A 47 -5.71 -3.23 14.82
N GLY A 48 -5.63 -4.54 14.66
CA GLY A 48 -5.45 -5.18 13.36
C GLY A 48 -4.44 -6.33 13.38
N HIS A 49 -4.27 -6.94 12.21
CA HIS A 49 -3.34 -8.03 11.97
C HIS A 49 -2.75 -7.93 10.55
N ASP A 50 -1.72 -8.72 10.29
CA ASP A 50 -1.21 -8.91 8.93
C ASP A 50 -2.15 -9.87 8.18
N THR A 51 -2.61 -9.48 7.01
CA THR A 51 -3.44 -10.35 6.15
C THR A 51 -2.63 -11.57 5.71
N SER A 52 -3.16 -12.77 5.88
CA SER A 52 -2.50 -13.97 5.38
C SER A 52 -2.46 -13.99 3.85
N LEU A 53 -1.47 -14.69 3.26
CA LEU A 53 -1.43 -14.86 1.81
C LEU A 53 -2.66 -15.62 1.29
N GLU A 54 -3.18 -16.56 2.06
CA GLU A 54 -4.37 -17.32 1.70
C GLU A 54 -5.60 -16.41 1.59
N ASP A 55 -5.81 -15.53 2.58
CA ASP A 55 -6.94 -14.60 2.56
C ASP A 55 -6.75 -13.53 1.48
N PHE A 56 -5.51 -13.05 1.29
CA PHE A 56 -5.19 -12.12 0.22
C PHE A 56 -5.48 -12.72 -1.15
N ASP A 57 -5.07 -13.97 -1.39
CA ASP A 57 -5.35 -14.68 -2.64
C ASP A 57 -6.85 -14.85 -2.87
N LYS A 58 -7.63 -15.22 -1.86
CA LYS A 58 -9.09 -15.34 -1.95
C LYS A 58 -9.76 -14.01 -2.28
N ILE A 59 -9.42 -12.95 -1.55
CA ILE A 59 -10.03 -11.62 -1.72
C ILE A 59 -9.75 -11.09 -3.13
N THR A 60 -8.52 -11.22 -3.61
CA THR A 60 -8.10 -10.68 -4.90
C THR A 60 -8.76 -11.33 -6.11
N ASN A 61 -9.46 -12.46 -5.95
CA ASN A 61 -10.25 -13.07 -7.03
C ASN A 61 -11.47 -12.22 -7.47
N TRP A 62 -11.87 -11.26 -6.66
CA TRP A 62 -13.06 -10.44 -6.91
C TRP A 62 -12.73 -9.06 -7.51
N PHE A 63 -11.44 -8.73 -7.69
CA PHE A 63 -11.01 -7.41 -8.09
C PHE A 63 -10.11 -7.45 -9.33
N THR A 64 -10.11 -6.37 -10.07
CA THR A 64 -9.22 -6.15 -11.23
C THR A 64 -8.04 -5.25 -10.86
N ASP A 65 -8.20 -4.48 -9.79
CA ASP A 65 -7.26 -3.46 -9.35
C ASP A 65 -7.05 -3.56 -7.85
N ILE A 66 -5.80 -3.51 -7.43
CA ILE A 66 -5.41 -3.48 -6.02
C ILE A 66 -4.61 -2.22 -5.74
N ARG A 67 -5.09 -1.44 -4.80
CA ARG A 67 -4.36 -0.33 -4.23
C ARG A 67 -3.91 -0.70 -2.82
N PHE A 68 -2.62 -0.99 -2.69
CA PHE A 68 -2.00 -1.10 -1.39
C PHE A 68 -1.88 0.31 -0.81
N CYS A 69 -2.75 0.65 0.08
CA CYS A 69 -2.73 1.93 0.77
C CYS A 69 -2.45 1.71 2.26
N GLY A 70 -2.12 2.78 2.94
CA GLY A 70 -1.92 2.76 4.38
C GLY A 70 -2.65 3.92 5.01
N GLN A 71 -3.88 3.71 5.48
CA GLN A 71 -4.57 4.74 6.27
C GLN A 71 -3.94 4.88 7.66
N VAL A 72 -3.62 3.74 8.26
CA VAL A 72 -2.93 3.66 9.55
C VAL A 72 -1.67 2.78 9.49
N SER A 73 -1.31 2.29 8.33
CA SER A 73 -0.19 1.40 8.08
C SER A 73 0.70 1.89 6.94
N ASP A 74 1.71 1.12 6.61
CA ASP A 74 2.47 1.23 5.36
C ASP A 74 2.59 -0.17 4.77
N PRO A 75 2.15 -0.40 3.52
CA PRO A 75 2.09 -1.75 2.94
C PRO A 75 3.45 -2.43 2.89
N THR A 76 4.55 -1.66 2.74
CA THR A 76 5.90 -2.22 2.73
C THR A 76 6.35 -2.78 4.09
N ALA A 77 5.60 -2.50 5.17
CA ALA A 77 5.84 -3.10 6.47
C ALA A 77 5.28 -4.53 6.60
N HIS A 78 4.43 -4.96 5.67
CA HIS A 78 3.92 -6.33 5.66
C HIS A 78 5.05 -7.33 5.45
N PRO A 79 5.15 -8.40 6.27
CA PRO A 79 6.24 -9.39 6.17
C PRO A 79 6.30 -10.10 4.81
N GLN A 80 5.14 -10.37 4.21
CA GLN A 80 4.99 -11.14 2.98
C GLN A 80 4.60 -10.27 1.78
N PHE A 81 4.97 -8.98 1.78
CA PHE A 81 4.57 -8.06 0.71
C PHE A 81 5.06 -8.50 -0.69
N HIS A 82 6.27 -9.07 -0.79
CA HIS A 82 6.77 -9.59 -2.06
C HIS A 82 5.90 -10.71 -2.62
N GLN A 83 5.47 -11.64 -1.76
CA GLN A 83 4.57 -12.72 -2.17
C GLN A 83 3.18 -12.19 -2.58
N MET A 84 2.70 -11.12 -1.95
CA MET A 84 1.47 -10.46 -2.39
C MET A 84 1.62 -9.84 -3.80
N LEU A 85 2.78 -9.26 -4.12
CA LEU A 85 3.06 -8.79 -5.47
C LEU A 85 3.12 -9.95 -6.49
N GLU A 86 3.66 -11.11 -6.10
CA GLU A 86 3.66 -12.32 -6.93
C GLU A 86 2.22 -12.77 -7.24
N VAL A 87 1.34 -12.84 -6.23
CA VAL A 87 -0.09 -13.13 -6.42
C VAL A 87 -0.75 -12.14 -7.38
N CYS A 88 -0.50 -10.85 -7.19
CA CYS A 88 -1.06 -9.82 -8.06
C CYS A 88 -0.61 -9.99 -9.52
N LYS A 89 0.68 -10.29 -9.74
CA LYS A 89 1.24 -10.54 -11.06
C LYS A 89 0.63 -11.77 -11.73
N GLU A 90 0.53 -12.88 -11.00
CA GLU A 90 -0.08 -14.12 -11.50
C GLU A 90 -1.52 -13.91 -11.96
N LYS A 91 -2.27 -13.11 -11.20
CA LYS A 91 -3.66 -12.76 -11.51
C LYS A 91 -3.79 -11.59 -12.50
N LYS A 92 -2.69 -10.98 -12.91
CA LYS A 92 -2.64 -9.81 -13.82
C LYS A 92 -3.46 -8.62 -13.31
N LEU A 93 -3.48 -8.41 -12.01
CA LEU A 93 -4.18 -7.29 -11.38
C LEU A 93 -3.40 -6.01 -11.63
N ARG A 94 -4.08 -4.90 -11.87
CA ARG A 94 -3.41 -3.60 -11.82
C ARG A 94 -3.11 -3.24 -10.38
N VAL A 95 -1.86 -2.88 -10.13
CA VAL A 95 -1.36 -2.64 -8.77
C VAL A 95 -0.87 -1.21 -8.63
N LYS A 96 -1.32 -0.55 -7.59
CA LYS A 96 -0.78 0.71 -7.10
C LYS A 96 -0.32 0.55 -5.65
N VAL A 97 0.90 0.98 -5.36
CA VAL A 97 1.49 0.89 -4.02
C VAL A 97 1.76 2.29 -3.47
N HIS A 98 1.10 2.66 -2.39
CA HIS A 98 1.36 3.90 -1.66
C HIS A 98 2.36 3.62 -0.53
N ASN A 99 3.59 4.09 -0.68
CA ASN A 99 4.66 3.90 0.27
C ASN A 99 5.21 5.23 0.78
N ALA A 100 5.30 5.38 2.08
CA ALA A 100 5.97 6.50 2.73
C ALA A 100 7.11 6.04 3.64
N ALA A 101 7.09 4.80 4.11
CA ALA A 101 8.13 4.27 4.96
C ALA A 101 9.43 3.97 4.17
N SER A 102 10.55 4.29 4.78
CA SER A 102 11.90 4.09 4.20
C SER A 102 12.72 3.01 4.94
N HIS A 103 12.06 2.18 5.74
CA HIS A 103 12.73 1.21 6.61
C HIS A 103 13.37 0.04 5.84
N ARG A 104 12.85 -0.29 4.66
CA ARG A 104 13.39 -1.39 3.85
C ARG A 104 14.70 -1.00 3.18
N PRO A 105 15.66 -1.92 3.00
CA PRO A 105 16.88 -1.64 2.25
C PRO A 105 16.61 -1.50 0.75
N MET A 106 17.51 -0.83 0.01
CA MET A 106 17.40 -0.63 -1.45
C MET A 106 17.16 -1.95 -2.21
N GLN A 107 17.83 -3.02 -1.82
CA GLN A 107 17.69 -4.33 -2.47
C GLN A 107 16.27 -4.92 -2.34
N TRP A 108 15.59 -4.59 -1.25
CA TRP A 108 14.20 -5.00 -1.07
C TRP A 108 13.29 -4.33 -2.10
N TYR A 109 13.46 -3.02 -2.33
CA TYR A 109 12.71 -2.28 -3.35
C TYR A 109 13.03 -2.78 -4.76
N LYS A 110 14.32 -2.99 -5.07
CA LYS A 110 14.76 -3.55 -6.35
C LYS A 110 14.07 -4.89 -6.63
N LYS A 111 14.01 -5.76 -5.63
CA LYS A 111 13.31 -7.04 -5.73
C LYS A 111 11.80 -6.84 -5.97
N ALA A 112 11.15 -5.94 -5.25
CA ALA A 112 9.73 -5.65 -5.44
C ALA A 112 9.43 -5.20 -6.88
N PHE A 113 10.23 -4.27 -7.44
CA PHE A 113 10.09 -3.80 -8.83
C PHE A 113 10.36 -4.91 -9.86
N GLN A 114 11.28 -5.82 -9.58
CA GLN A 114 11.55 -6.98 -10.45
C GLN A 114 10.42 -8.02 -10.41
N ILE A 115 9.78 -8.21 -9.26
CA ILE A 115 8.63 -9.12 -9.13
C ILE A 115 7.49 -8.64 -10.01
N TYR A 116 7.13 -7.37 -9.92
CA TYR A 116 6.02 -6.80 -10.69
C TYR A 116 6.40 -5.42 -11.27
N PRO A 117 7.07 -5.39 -12.43
CA PRO A 117 7.53 -4.13 -13.06
C PRO A 117 6.40 -3.18 -13.45
N GLU A 118 5.21 -3.71 -13.74
CA GLU A 118 4.03 -2.93 -14.13
C GLU A 118 3.29 -2.31 -12.93
N ALA A 119 3.67 -2.65 -11.69
CA ALA A 119 3.08 -2.05 -10.51
C ALA A 119 3.46 -0.56 -10.42
N GLU A 120 2.46 0.28 -10.26
CA GLU A 120 2.64 1.72 -10.06
C GLU A 120 3.00 2.01 -8.60
N TRP A 121 4.02 2.84 -8.37
CA TRP A 121 4.45 3.21 -7.04
C TRP A 121 4.31 4.71 -6.79
N GLU A 122 3.62 5.07 -5.75
CA GLU A 122 3.50 6.43 -5.24
C GLU A 122 4.27 6.56 -3.92
N PHE A 123 5.26 7.47 -3.89
CA PHE A 123 6.09 7.68 -2.72
C PHE A 123 5.71 8.97 -1.99
N GLY A 124 5.40 8.84 -0.71
CA GLY A 124 5.02 9.97 0.13
C GLY A 124 6.25 10.69 0.68
N LEU A 125 6.63 11.82 0.07
CA LEU A 125 7.61 12.76 0.59
C LEU A 125 6.93 14.08 0.92
N ASP A 126 7.22 14.65 2.08
CA ASP A 126 6.70 15.96 2.49
C ASP A 126 7.83 17.01 2.48
N GLY A 127 7.85 17.83 1.46
CA GLY A 127 8.90 18.82 1.21
C GLY A 127 10.13 18.24 0.50
N LEU A 128 11.31 18.79 0.76
CA LEU A 128 12.55 18.25 0.22
C LEU A 128 12.92 16.90 0.88
N PRO A 129 13.60 15.99 0.16
CA PRO A 129 13.97 14.69 0.71
C PRO A 129 14.65 14.77 2.08
N LYS A 130 15.63 15.67 2.24
CA LYS A 130 16.35 15.91 3.50
C LYS A 130 15.46 16.42 4.65
N ASP A 131 14.32 17.02 4.35
CA ASP A 131 13.42 17.67 5.30
C ASP A 131 12.15 16.86 5.60
N SER A 132 11.86 15.83 4.80
CA SER A 132 10.62 15.06 4.90
C SER A 132 10.41 14.43 6.28
N HIS A 133 11.50 14.05 6.97
CA HIS A 133 11.47 13.51 8.32
C HIS A 133 10.87 14.48 9.36
N LYS A 134 10.82 15.78 9.08
CA LYS A 134 10.23 16.78 10.00
C LYS A 134 8.73 16.55 10.19
N TYR A 135 8.05 16.07 9.15
CA TYR A 135 6.66 15.66 9.22
C TYR A 135 6.50 14.14 9.30
N ARG A 136 7.21 13.41 8.43
CA ARG A 136 7.22 11.94 8.46
C ARG A 136 8.28 11.41 9.41
N VAL A 137 8.07 11.66 10.69
CA VAL A 137 9.03 11.24 11.73
C VAL A 137 9.42 9.77 11.54
N ASN A 138 10.72 9.49 11.60
CA ASN A 138 11.38 8.21 11.28
C ASN A 138 11.52 7.89 9.78
N GLN A 139 11.19 8.82 8.88
CA GLN A 139 11.47 8.64 7.46
C GLN A 139 12.90 9.09 7.12
N ASP A 140 13.62 8.27 6.36
CA ASP A 140 14.80 8.68 5.60
C ASP A 140 14.34 9.07 4.19
N GLY A 141 14.07 10.36 4.01
CA GLY A 141 13.54 10.86 2.75
C GLY A 141 14.56 10.83 1.60
N GLU A 142 15.86 10.98 1.90
CA GLU A 142 16.92 10.88 0.88
C GLU A 142 17.04 9.45 0.34
N LYS A 143 16.95 8.47 1.23
CA LYS A 143 16.90 7.06 0.81
C LYS A 143 15.68 6.78 -0.07
N LEU A 144 14.50 7.28 0.31
CA LEU A 144 13.28 7.09 -0.47
C LEU A 144 13.38 7.79 -1.82
N TRP A 145 13.98 8.98 -1.87
CA TRP A 145 14.30 9.68 -3.11
C TRP A 145 15.22 8.86 -4.02
N ASN A 146 16.27 8.25 -3.46
CA ASN A 146 17.15 7.37 -4.22
C ASN A 146 16.44 6.14 -4.78
N VAL A 147 15.48 5.56 -4.03
CA VAL A 147 14.60 4.48 -4.52
C VAL A 147 13.82 4.95 -5.74
N MET A 148 13.20 6.13 -5.67
CA MET A 148 12.43 6.73 -6.78
C MET A 148 13.30 6.97 -8.02
N GLN A 149 14.54 7.48 -7.84
CA GLN A 149 15.46 7.71 -8.95
C GLN A 149 15.87 6.41 -9.63
N TRP A 150 16.03 5.34 -8.87
CA TRP A 150 16.39 4.05 -9.42
C TRP A 150 15.21 3.37 -10.15
N ALA A 151 13.98 3.61 -9.74
CA ALA A 151 12.77 3.01 -10.32
C ALA A 151 12.33 3.63 -11.67
N ARG A 152 13.01 4.70 -12.12
CA ARG A 152 12.76 5.33 -13.43
C ARG A 152 13.35 4.49 -14.58
#